data_572cab979ec069feabc8b50667a8ce0c
#
_entry.id   572cab979ec069feabc8b50667a8ce0c
#
_cell.length_a   1.000
_cell.length_b   1.000
_cell.length_c   1.000
_cell.angle_alpha   90.00
_cell.angle_beta   90.00
_cell.angle_gamma   90.00
#
_symmetry.space_group_name_H-M   'P 1'
#
loop_
_entity.id
_entity.type
_entity.pdbx_description
1 polymer ?
#
loop_
_entity_poly.entity_id
_entity_poly.type
_entity_poly.pdbx_seq_one_letter_code
_entity_poly.pdbx_strand_id
1 'polypeptide(L)'
;MELGEFQDVIRRTYRTRDAARGVDGTFRWMVEEVGELARALRLDDDANREHEVGDVLAWLASVASIAGVDLDQAASRYAHGCPRCGAIPCACPPR
;
A
#
# COMPACT_ATOMS: atom_id res chain seq x y z
N MET A 1 -0.40 3.54 14.90
CA MET A 1 0.29 2.30 14.48
C MET A 1 1.34 2.66 13.45
N GLU A 2 2.57 2.23 13.66
CA GLU A 2 3.65 2.45 12.70
C GLU A 2 3.46 1.57 11.46
N LEU A 3 4.03 2.00 10.35
CA LEU A 3 3.89 1.28 9.07
C LEU A 3 4.46 -0.15 9.16
N GLY A 4 5.62 -0.31 9.80
CA GLY A 4 6.22 -1.63 10.01
C GLY A 4 5.39 -2.52 10.91
N GLU A 5 4.75 -1.96 11.92
CA GLU A 5 3.83 -2.70 12.77
C GLU A 5 2.63 -3.19 11.97
N PHE A 6 2.10 -2.34 11.11
CA PHE A 6 0.99 -2.70 10.24
C PHE A 6 1.38 -3.86 9.32
N GLN A 7 2.53 -3.75 8.67
CA GLN A 7 3.02 -4.82 7.78
C GLN A 7 3.18 -6.14 8.54
N ASP A 8 3.68 -6.08 9.78
CA ASP A 8 3.85 -7.27 10.60
C ASP A 8 2.51 -7.92 10.96
N VAL A 9 1.50 -7.12 11.33
CA VAL A 9 0.15 -7.64 11.62
C VAL A 9 -0.43 -8.33 10.39
N ILE A 10 -0.33 -7.70 9.22
CA ILE A 10 -0.84 -8.28 7.97
C ILE A 10 -0.11 -9.60 7.65
N ARG A 11 1.22 -9.61 7.79
CA ARG A 11 2.01 -10.83 7.56
C ARG A 11 1.56 -11.97 8.46
N ARG A 12 1.42 -11.71 9.76
CA ARG A 12 1.01 -12.74 10.73
C ARG A 12 -0.42 -13.23 10.48
N THR A 13 -1.28 -12.32 10.04
CA THR A 13 -2.69 -12.64 9.80
C THR A 13 -2.87 -13.50 8.56
N TYR A 14 -2.16 -13.20 7.48
CA TYR A 14 -2.43 -13.79 6.17
C TYR A 14 -1.28 -14.59 5.57
N ARG A 15 -0.22 -14.88 6.34
CA ARG A 15 0.99 -15.56 5.84
C ARG A 15 0.69 -16.74 4.94
N THR A 16 -0.13 -17.67 5.40
CA THR A 16 -0.41 -18.91 4.68
C THR A 16 -1.16 -18.64 3.38
N ARG A 17 -2.15 -17.77 3.44
CA ARG A 17 -2.95 -17.42 2.26
C ARG A 17 -2.12 -16.66 1.23
N ASP A 18 -1.32 -15.71 1.69
CA ASP A 18 -0.46 -14.92 0.80
C ASP A 18 0.56 -15.83 0.11
N ALA A 19 1.20 -16.74 0.84
CA ALA A 19 2.16 -17.68 0.28
C ALA A 19 1.51 -18.59 -0.77
N ALA A 20 0.29 -19.05 -0.50
CA ALA A 20 -0.44 -19.93 -1.43
C ALA A 20 -0.79 -19.22 -2.74
N ARG A 21 -1.17 -17.92 -2.68
CA ARG A 21 -1.47 -17.12 -3.88
C ARG A 21 -0.20 -16.73 -4.64
N GLY A 22 0.90 -16.50 -3.94
CA GLY A 22 2.12 -15.96 -4.52
C GLY A 22 2.02 -14.47 -4.83
N VAL A 23 3.12 -13.90 -5.35
CA VAL A 23 3.19 -12.46 -5.65
C VAL A 23 2.15 -12.05 -6.69
N ASP A 24 2.09 -12.77 -7.79
CA ASP A 24 1.17 -12.41 -8.89
C ASP A 24 -0.29 -12.48 -8.48
N GLY A 25 -0.69 -13.55 -7.79
CA GLY A 25 -2.07 -13.72 -7.34
C GLY A 25 -2.47 -12.66 -6.32
N THR A 26 -1.57 -12.33 -5.40
CA THR A 26 -1.82 -11.31 -4.39
C THR A 26 -1.88 -9.92 -5.03
N PHE A 27 -1.01 -9.63 -5.98
CA PHE A 27 -1.03 -8.36 -6.71
C PHE A 27 -2.33 -8.16 -7.48
N ARG A 28 -2.86 -9.22 -8.10
CA ARG A 28 -4.14 -9.13 -8.84
C ARG A 28 -5.28 -8.73 -7.90
N TRP A 29 -5.32 -9.28 -6.69
CA TRP A 29 -6.31 -8.89 -5.70
C TRP A 29 -6.14 -7.43 -5.29
N MET A 30 -4.89 -6.97 -5.14
CA MET A 30 -4.63 -5.57 -4.84
C MET A 30 -5.18 -4.65 -5.94
N VAL A 31 -4.99 -5.01 -7.20
CA VAL A 31 -5.51 -4.22 -8.34
C VAL A 31 -7.04 -4.16 -8.30
N GLU A 32 -7.70 -5.27 -7.95
CA GLU A 32 -9.16 -5.28 -7.79
C GLU A 32 -9.60 -4.33 -6.70
N GLU A 33 -8.90 -4.32 -5.57
CA GLU A 33 -9.20 -3.39 -4.46
C GLU A 33 -8.96 -1.93 -4.85
N VAL A 34 -7.97 -1.65 -5.68
CA VAL A 34 -7.77 -0.31 -6.25
C VAL A 34 -9.01 0.12 -7.05
N GLY A 35 -9.60 -0.81 -7.79
CA GLY A 35 -10.87 -0.56 -8.51
C GLY A 35 -12.01 -0.23 -7.56
N GLU A 36 -12.12 -0.96 -6.44
CA GLU A 36 -13.13 -0.69 -5.42
C GLU A 36 -12.93 0.70 -4.78
N LEU A 37 -11.67 1.08 -4.56
CA LEU A 37 -11.36 2.43 -4.08
C LEU A 37 -11.80 3.50 -5.09
N ALA A 38 -11.53 3.28 -6.37
CA ALA A 38 -11.95 4.21 -7.43
C ALA A 38 -13.47 4.40 -7.40
N ARG A 39 -14.21 3.30 -7.21
CA ARG A 39 -15.67 3.34 -7.11
C ARG A 39 -16.12 4.13 -5.89
N ALA A 40 -15.51 3.89 -4.73
CA ALA A 40 -15.83 4.60 -3.49
C ALA A 40 -15.59 6.11 -3.62
N LEU A 41 -14.50 6.50 -4.27
CA LEU A 41 -14.21 7.91 -4.53
C LEU A 41 -15.25 8.56 -5.43
N ARG A 42 -15.71 7.83 -6.46
CA ARG A 42 -16.71 8.34 -7.39
C ARG A 42 -18.08 8.52 -6.73
N LEU A 43 -18.43 7.62 -5.81
CA LEU A 43 -19.74 7.65 -5.14
C LEU A 43 -19.77 8.59 -3.93
N ASP A 44 -18.64 9.22 -3.58
CA ASP A 44 -18.54 10.19 -2.49
C ASP A 44 -19.04 9.65 -1.15
N ASP A 45 -18.66 8.43 -0.82
CA ASP A 45 -19.01 7.74 0.43
C ASP A 45 -17.78 7.69 1.34
N ASP A 46 -17.76 8.56 2.37
CA ASP A 46 -16.60 8.72 3.26
C ASP A 46 -16.22 7.43 3.99
N ALA A 47 -17.21 6.72 4.54
CA ALA A 47 -16.96 5.49 5.28
C ALA A 47 -16.38 4.41 4.36
N ASN A 48 -16.93 4.32 3.14
CA ASN A 48 -16.46 3.33 2.17
C ASN A 48 -15.08 3.68 1.62
N ARG A 49 -14.77 4.98 1.47
CA ARG A 49 -13.43 5.42 1.06
C ARG A 49 -12.37 5.00 2.08
N GLU A 50 -12.64 5.22 3.35
CA GLU A 50 -11.72 4.81 4.42
C GLU A 50 -11.50 3.29 4.40
N HIS A 51 -12.60 2.54 4.28
CA HIS A 51 -12.56 1.08 4.19
C HIS A 51 -11.68 0.61 3.02
N GLU A 52 -11.90 1.17 1.83
CA GLU A 52 -11.19 0.76 0.63
C GLU A 52 -9.72 1.18 0.64
N VAL A 53 -9.39 2.34 1.21
CA VAL A 53 -7.98 2.72 1.42
C VAL A 53 -7.29 1.71 2.33
N GLY A 54 -7.96 1.30 3.41
CA GLY A 54 -7.43 0.29 4.32
C GLY A 54 -7.18 -1.04 3.62
N ASP A 55 -8.12 -1.47 2.78
CA ASP A 55 -7.99 -2.72 2.03
C ASP A 55 -6.81 -2.68 1.04
N VAL A 56 -6.68 -1.58 0.29
CA VAL A 56 -5.55 -1.40 -0.64
C VAL A 56 -4.22 -1.43 0.14
N LEU A 57 -4.18 -0.75 1.27
CA LEU A 57 -2.96 -0.74 2.10
C LEU A 57 -2.63 -2.15 2.61
N ALA A 58 -3.63 -2.90 3.04
CA ALA A 58 -3.42 -4.28 3.53
C ALA A 58 -2.90 -5.19 2.41
N TRP A 59 -3.48 -5.11 1.22
CA TRP A 59 -3.00 -5.90 0.09
C TRP A 59 -1.59 -5.49 -0.34
N LEU A 60 -1.27 -4.18 -0.30
CA LEU A 60 0.08 -3.72 -0.56
C LEU A 60 1.07 -4.29 0.45
N ALA A 61 0.69 -4.32 1.72
CA ALA A 61 1.55 -4.90 2.77
C ALA A 61 1.80 -6.40 2.51
N SER A 62 0.78 -7.14 2.08
CA SER A 62 0.92 -8.56 1.69
C SER A 62 1.87 -8.72 0.50
N VAL A 63 1.66 -7.95 -0.56
CA VAL A 63 2.54 -7.99 -1.74
C VAL A 63 4.00 -7.69 -1.33
N ALA A 64 4.20 -6.64 -0.55
CA ALA A 64 5.53 -6.26 -0.09
C ALA A 64 6.21 -7.40 0.68
N SER A 65 5.47 -8.02 1.62
CA SER A 65 6.03 -9.09 2.45
C SER A 65 6.48 -10.30 1.62
N ILE A 66 5.62 -10.78 0.70
CA ILE A 66 5.98 -11.95 -0.10
C ILE A 66 7.01 -11.64 -1.20
N ALA A 67 7.13 -10.38 -1.59
CA ALA A 67 8.18 -9.92 -2.50
C ALA A 67 9.50 -9.59 -1.78
N GLY A 68 9.54 -9.71 -0.46
CA GLY A 68 10.75 -9.44 0.33
C GLY A 68 11.03 -7.96 0.54
N VAL A 69 10.00 -7.11 0.49
CA VAL A 69 10.15 -5.66 0.66
C VAL A 69 9.64 -5.25 2.05
N ASP A 70 10.47 -4.49 2.76
CA ASP A 70 10.12 -3.87 4.04
C ASP A 70 9.50 -2.50 3.76
N LEU A 71 8.28 -2.27 4.24
CA LEU A 71 7.55 -1.03 3.96
C LEU A 71 8.22 0.19 4.62
N ASP A 72 8.80 0.03 5.82
CA ASP A 72 9.51 1.15 6.44
C ASP A 72 10.70 1.56 5.60
N GLN A 73 11.45 0.60 5.07
CA GLN A 73 12.57 0.88 4.19
C GLN A 73 12.12 1.53 2.89
N ALA A 74 11.06 1.00 2.29
CA ALA A 74 10.51 1.58 1.07
C ALA A 74 10.04 3.02 1.30
N ALA A 75 9.40 3.29 2.43
CA ALA A 75 8.91 4.62 2.79
C ALA A 75 10.04 5.60 3.10
N SER A 76 11.19 5.11 3.59
CA SER A 76 12.31 5.95 3.98
C SER A 76 12.87 6.77 2.82
N ARG A 77 12.62 6.35 1.60
CA ARG A 77 12.96 7.09 0.39
C ARG A 77 12.38 8.51 0.38
N TYR A 78 11.25 8.70 1.07
CA TYR A 78 10.54 9.97 1.15
C TYR A 78 10.77 10.71 2.47
N ALA A 79 11.70 10.26 3.31
CA ALA A 79 11.88 10.79 4.66
C ALA A 79 12.21 12.29 4.71
N HIS A 80 12.83 12.83 3.67
CA HIS A 80 13.28 14.23 3.63
C HIS A 80 12.60 15.04 2.54
N GLY A 81 11.50 14.56 1.99
CA GLY A 81 10.76 15.22 0.93
C GLY A 81 10.85 14.48 -0.40
N CYS A 82 10.87 15.21 -1.50
CA CYS A 82 10.93 14.61 -2.81
C CYS A 82 12.24 13.82 -2.99
N PRO A 83 12.20 12.53 -3.34
CA PRO A 83 13.42 11.75 -3.50
C PRO A 83 14.28 12.15 -4.70
N ARG A 84 13.75 12.96 -5.63
CA ARG A 84 14.50 13.45 -6.80
C ARG A 84 15.21 14.76 -6.50
N CYS A 85 14.48 15.76 -5.98
CA CYS A 85 15.04 17.11 -5.73
C CYS A 85 15.30 17.40 -4.27
N GLY A 86 14.83 16.57 -3.34
CA GLY A 86 15.03 16.76 -1.91
C GLY A 86 14.21 17.87 -1.27
N ALA A 87 13.32 18.51 -2.03
CA ALA A 87 12.58 19.67 -1.54
C ALA A 87 11.19 19.32 -1.02
N ILE A 88 10.73 20.12 -0.03
CA ILE A 88 9.36 20.17 0.44
C ILE A 88 8.92 21.63 0.39
N PRO A 89 7.97 22.02 -0.47
CA PRO A 89 7.30 21.20 -1.50
C PRO A 89 8.24 20.84 -2.65
N CYS A 90 7.86 19.85 -3.43
CA CYS A 90 8.66 19.38 -4.56
C CYS A 90 8.96 20.50 -5.55
N ALA A 91 10.23 20.60 -5.96
CA ALA A 91 10.69 21.60 -6.93
C ALA A 91 10.94 21.02 -8.32
N CYS A 92 10.60 19.76 -8.54
CA CYS A 92 10.70 19.14 -9.88
C CYS A 92 9.68 19.76 -10.83
N PRO A 93 9.93 19.72 -12.15
CA PRO A 93 8.89 20.10 -13.11
C PRO A 93 7.63 19.27 -12.92
N PRO A 94 6.43 19.86 -13.10
CA PRO A 94 5.17 19.09 -12.99
C PRO A 94 5.10 17.93 -13.98
N ARG A 95 4.40 16.87 -13.53
CA ARG A 95 4.12 15.73 -14.39
C ARG A 95 2.95 16.00 -15.30
#